data_5c6d34991fd7aceb57ea6d7e7e16e9df
#
_entry.id   5c6d34991fd7aceb57ea6d7e7e16e9df
#
_cell.length_a   1.000
_cell.length_b   1.000
_cell.length_c   1.000
_cell.angle_alpha   90.00
_cell.angle_beta   90.00
_cell.angle_gamma   90.00
#
_symmetry.space_group_name_H-M   'P 1'
#
loop_
_entity.id
_entity.type
_entity.pdbx_description
1 polymer ?
#
loop_
_entity_poly.entity_id
_entity_poly.type
_entity_poly.pdbx_seq_one_letter_code
_entity_poly.pdbx_strand_id
1 'polypeptide(L)'
;MDAYFDLAVQYRNDLRWKTNYGNHRPEIMHKLLASPYTHVGFADSGAHLESIAQYNFPLRLLKYVRDADEAGLPFMSVAEGVNAVTADLADWFGLQAGSLRQGSRADVVIVNPEGLTDELDDVAWAPLEGTSLNRLVKRNDDAVTATIINGRVAYDRVQGFDDELGRERNFGQFLSSMDVKTRVRSTESGLQTA
;
A
#
# COMPACT_ATOMS: atom_id res chain seq x y z
N MET A 1 -28.19 -19.65 -4.65
CA MET A 1 -28.67 -18.36 -4.07
C MET A 1 -29.45 -18.60 -2.77
N ASP A 2 -30.16 -19.69 -2.68
CA ASP A 2 -31.02 -20.04 -1.53
C ASP A 2 -30.22 -20.21 -0.23
N ALA A 3 -29.05 -20.90 -0.26
CA ALA A 3 -28.19 -21.07 0.91
C ALA A 3 -27.74 -19.77 1.57
N TYR A 4 -27.53 -18.71 0.79
CA TYR A 4 -27.18 -17.39 1.35
C TYR A 4 -28.34 -16.77 2.13
N PHE A 5 -29.56 -16.87 1.58
CA PHE A 5 -30.73 -16.34 2.25
C PHE A 5 -31.09 -17.16 3.50
N ASP A 6 -30.89 -18.49 3.47
CA ASP A 6 -31.08 -19.34 4.64
C ASP A 6 -30.11 -18.95 5.77
N LEU A 7 -28.83 -18.72 5.45
CA LEU A 7 -27.84 -18.25 6.40
C LEU A 7 -28.17 -16.84 6.90
N ALA A 8 -28.62 -15.94 6.02
CA ALA A 8 -29.00 -14.57 6.40
C ALA A 8 -30.19 -14.55 7.35
N VAL A 9 -31.19 -15.46 7.15
CA VAL A 9 -32.32 -15.62 8.07
C VAL A 9 -31.87 -16.20 9.41
N GLN A 10 -30.97 -17.19 9.38
CA GLN A 10 -30.47 -17.87 10.57
C GLN A 10 -29.62 -16.98 11.46
N TYR A 11 -28.64 -16.25 10.86
CA TYR A 11 -27.63 -15.49 11.57
C TYR A 11 -27.91 -13.97 11.61
N ARG A 12 -28.89 -13.50 10.82
CA ARG A 12 -29.31 -12.08 10.79
C ARG A 12 -28.10 -11.13 10.70
N ASN A 13 -27.97 -10.20 11.64
CA ASN A 13 -26.88 -9.20 11.70
C ASN A 13 -25.50 -9.78 12.10
N ASP A 14 -25.46 -11.02 12.59
CA ASP A 14 -24.22 -11.70 12.98
C ASP A 14 -23.59 -12.45 11.80
N LEU A 15 -24.30 -12.55 10.66
CA LEU A 15 -23.74 -13.17 9.46
C LEU A 15 -22.54 -12.35 8.96
N ARG A 16 -21.40 -13.02 8.88
CA ARG A 16 -20.18 -12.49 8.25
C ARG A 16 -19.78 -13.44 7.12
N TRP A 17 -19.38 -12.87 6.00
CA TRP A 17 -18.92 -13.64 4.86
C TRP A 17 -17.81 -12.89 4.13
N LYS A 18 -16.91 -13.64 3.50
CA LYS A 18 -15.81 -13.11 2.68
C LYS A 18 -15.96 -13.66 1.27
N THR A 19 -15.79 -12.82 0.28
CA THR A 19 -15.78 -13.21 -1.14
C THR A 19 -14.64 -12.53 -1.88
N ASN A 20 -14.12 -13.23 -2.88
CA ASN A 20 -13.21 -12.67 -3.86
C ASN A 20 -13.97 -12.44 -5.16
N TYR A 21 -14.31 -11.20 -5.46
CA TYR A 21 -14.99 -10.83 -6.71
C TYR A 21 -14.02 -10.35 -7.81
N GLY A 22 -12.71 -10.31 -7.54
CA GLY A 22 -11.69 -9.94 -8.53
C GLY A 22 -10.29 -10.36 -8.10
N ASN A 23 -9.36 -10.26 -9.04
CA ASN A 23 -7.90 -10.40 -8.79
C ASN A 23 -7.47 -11.74 -8.16
N HIS A 24 -8.20 -12.83 -8.46
CA HIS A 24 -7.95 -14.17 -7.88
C HIS A 24 -7.40 -15.17 -8.89
N ARG A 25 -7.13 -14.76 -10.14
CA ARG A 25 -6.59 -15.62 -11.20
C ARG A 25 -5.14 -15.24 -11.46
N PRO A 26 -4.16 -16.06 -11.02
CA PRO A 26 -2.74 -15.72 -11.10
C PRO A 26 -2.29 -15.36 -12.52
N GLU A 27 -2.65 -16.14 -13.52
CA GLU A 27 -2.25 -15.93 -14.92
C GLU A 27 -2.77 -14.62 -15.52
N ILE A 28 -3.89 -14.10 -15.02
CA ILE A 28 -4.43 -12.80 -15.40
C ILE A 28 -3.73 -11.70 -14.62
N MET A 29 -3.53 -11.91 -13.31
CA MET A 29 -2.86 -10.95 -12.45
C MET A 29 -1.42 -10.70 -12.87
N HIS A 30 -0.66 -11.74 -13.24
CA HIS A 30 0.70 -11.58 -13.77
C HIS A 30 0.72 -10.65 -14.99
N LYS A 31 -0.19 -10.85 -15.95
CA LYS A 31 -0.30 -10.00 -17.14
C LYS A 31 -0.70 -8.56 -16.81
N LEU A 32 -1.62 -8.38 -15.88
CA LEU A 32 -2.07 -7.03 -15.48
C LEU A 32 -0.95 -6.28 -14.75
N LEU A 33 -0.30 -6.93 -13.78
CA LEU A 33 0.74 -6.29 -12.97
C LEU A 33 2.02 -6.00 -13.77
N ALA A 34 2.35 -6.82 -14.77
CA ALA A 34 3.48 -6.59 -15.69
C ALA A 34 3.14 -5.64 -16.83
N SER A 35 1.90 -5.16 -16.96
CA SER A 35 1.48 -4.29 -18.05
C SER A 35 1.94 -2.84 -17.81
N PRO A 36 2.56 -2.17 -18.81
CA PRO A 36 2.93 -0.76 -18.68
C PRO A 36 1.72 0.20 -18.67
N TYR A 37 0.51 -0.31 -18.86
CA TYR A 37 -0.73 0.45 -18.90
C TYR A 37 -1.54 0.35 -17.60
N THR A 38 -1.01 -0.35 -16.60
CA THR A 38 -1.69 -0.52 -15.30
C THR A 38 -0.81 -0.02 -14.17
N HIS A 39 -1.42 0.62 -13.19
CA HIS A 39 -0.75 1.02 -11.96
C HIS A 39 -1.35 0.28 -10.77
N VAL A 40 -0.49 -0.06 -9.81
CA VAL A 40 -0.89 -0.68 -8.55
C VAL A 40 -1.23 0.43 -7.57
N GLY A 41 -2.49 0.59 -7.26
CA GLY A 41 -2.92 1.66 -6.35
C GLY A 41 -4.37 1.47 -5.92
N PHE A 42 -4.82 2.36 -5.07
CA PHE A 42 -6.21 2.49 -4.66
C PHE A 42 -6.74 1.35 -3.78
N ALA A 43 -6.86 1.62 -2.50
CA ALA A 43 -7.29 0.64 -1.51
C ALA A 43 -8.81 0.61 -1.24
N ASP A 44 -9.55 1.64 -1.67
CA ASP A 44 -10.98 1.86 -1.39
C ASP A 44 -11.37 1.73 0.10
N SER A 45 -10.40 1.91 0.99
CA SER A 45 -10.54 1.61 2.42
C SER A 45 -11.22 2.70 3.22
N GLY A 46 -11.40 3.89 2.64
CA GLY A 46 -12.03 5.03 3.31
C GLY A 46 -13.55 5.00 3.28
N ALA A 47 -14.17 4.34 2.31
CA ALA A 47 -15.60 4.34 2.08
C ALA A 47 -16.35 3.26 2.89
N HIS A 48 -15.69 2.14 3.20
CA HIS A 48 -16.32 0.94 3.76
C HIS A 48 -15.55 0.42 4.98
N LEU A 49 -15.52 1.22 6.05
CA LEU A 49 -14.69 0.97 7.23
C LEU A 49 -14.91 -0.40 7.89
N GLU A 50 -16.12 -0.95 7.81
CA GLU A 50 -16.47 -2.24 8.41
C GLU A 50 -16.34 -3.44 7.44
N SER A 51 -16.04 -3.20 6.17
CA SER A 51 -16.02 -4.27 5.17
C SER A 51 -14.76 -4.33 4.32
N ILE A 52 -13.95 -3.27 4.27
CA ILE A 52 -12.76 -3.17 3.43
C ILE A 52 -11.55 -2.70 4.23
N ALA A 53 -10.45 -3.46 4.16
CA ALA A 53 -9.16 -3.12 4.74
C ALA A 53 -8.03 -3.53 3.77
N GLN A 54 -7.98 -2.91 2.57
CA GLN A 54 -7.03 -3.27 1.52
C GLN A 54 -5.85 -2.30 1.39
N TYR A 55 -5.64 -1.42 2.37
CA TYR A 55 -4.59 -0.40 2.34
C TYR A 55 -3.15 -0.97 2.43
N ASN A 56 -2.98 -2.25 2.72
CA ASN A 56 -1.70 -2.93 2.69
C ASN A 56 -1.36 -3.55 1.32
N PHE A 57 -2.03 -3.13 0.25
CA PHE A 57 -1.80 -3.64 -1.11
C PHE A 57 -0.33 -3.56 -1.57
N PRO A 58 0.52 -2.59 -1.14
CA PRO A 58 1.93 -2.61 -1.50
C PRO A 58 2.68 -3.82 -0.94
N LEU A 59 2.43 -4.19 0.32
CA LEU A 59 3.03 -5.38 0.94
C LEU A 59 2.54 -6.66 0.25
N ARG A 60 1.26 -6.72 -0.09
CA ARG A 60 0.67 -7.84 -0.82
C ARG A 60 1.26 -8.01 -2.22
N LEU A 61 1.57 -6.90 -2.92
CA LEU A 61 2.27 -6.98 -4.19
C LEU A 61 3.66 -7.61 -4.01
N LEU A 62 4.44 -7.14 -3.05
CA LEU A 62 5.78 -7.68 -2.79
C LEU A 62 5.74 -9.16 -2.44
N LYS A 63 4.80 -9.58 -1.58
CA LYS A 63 4.56 -10.99 -1.30
C LYS A 63 4.23 -11.76 -2.58
N TYR A 64 3.31 -11.25 -3.38
CA TYR A 64 2.85 -11.91 -4.60
C TYR A 64 3.97 -12.10 -5.64
N VAL A 65 4.84 -11.11 -5.78
CA VAL A 65 6.03 -11.18 -6.65
C VAL A 65 7.00 -12.25 -6.15
N ARG A 66 7.30 -12.29 -4.85
CA ARG A 66 8.16 -13.32 -4.26
C ARG A 66 7.58 -14.72 -4.42
N ASP A 67 6.31 -14.90 -4.06
CA ASP A 67 5.65 -16.21 -4.12
C ASP A 67 5.58 -16.75 -5.55
N ALA A 68 5.42 -15.86 -6.56
CA ALA A 68 5.47 -16.26 -7.97
C ALA A 68 6.87 -16.69 -8.40
N ASP A 69 7.91 -16.02 -7.93
CA ASP A 69 9.31 -16.40 -8.19
C ASP A 69 9.64 -17.75 -7.56
N GLU A 70 9.29 -17.95 -6.29
CA GLU A 70 9.46 -19.21 -5.56
C GLU A 70 8.69 -20.38 -6.21
N ALA A 71 7.54 -20.11 -6.81
CA ALA A 71 6.75 -21.09 -7.56
C ALA A 71 7.29 -21.38 -8.97
N GLY A 72 8.36 -20.70 -9.42
CA GLY A 72 8.93 -20.84 -10.75
C GLY A 72 8.10 -20.19 -11.86
N LEU A 73 7.25 -19.23 -11.51
CA LEU A 73 6.36 -18.48 -12.41
C LEU A 73 6.60 -16.95 -12.30
N PRO A 74 7.87 -16.47 -12.33
CA PRO A 74 8.16 -15.06 -12.17
C PRO A 74 7.54 -14.23 -13.30
N PHE A 75 6.99 -13.06 -12.95
CA PHE A 75 6.42 -12.12 -13.92
C PHE A 75 7.00 -10.71 -13.79
N MET A 76 7.63 -10.40 -12.67
CA MET A 76 8.46 -9.21 -12.42
C MET A 76 9.45 -9.52 -11.29
N SER A 77 10.50 -8.74 -11.20
CA SER A 77 11.44 -8.78 -10.07
C SER A 77 10.91 -8.03 -8.86
N VAL A 78 11.47 -8.30 -7.68
CA VAL A 78 11.16 -7.54 -6.45
C VAL A 78 11.47 -6.03 -6.64
N ALA A 79 12.54 -5.70 -7.35
CA ALA A 79 12.91 -4.31 -7.65
C ALA A 79 11.84 -3.60 -8.50
N GLU A 80 11.31 -4.27 -9.52
CA GLU A 80 10.19 -3.76 -10.32
C GLU A 80 8.91 -3.62 -9.48
N GLY A 81 8.62 -4.58 -8.60
CA GLY A 81 7.51 -4.51 -7.68
C GLY A 81 7.60 -3.32 -6.71
N VAL A 82 8.80 -3.06 -6.16
CA VAL A 82 9.06 -1.86 -5.34
C VAL A 82 8.86 -0.59 -6.17
N ASN A 83 9.41 -0.54 -7.37
CA ASN A 83 9.27 0.62 -8.26
C ASN A 83 7.81 0.91 -8.61
N ALA A 84 7.01 -0.13 -8.89
CA ALA A 84 5.59 -0.03 -9.23
C ALA A 84 4.73 0.61 -8.12
N VAL A 85 5.12 0.51 -6.84
CA VAL A 85 4.40 1.13 -5.71
C VAL A 85 5.11 2.36 -5.13
N THR A 86 6.17 2.84 -5.77
CA THR A 86 6.95 4.01 -5.34
C THR A 86 7.17 5.00 -6.48
N ALA A 87 8.28 4.87 -7.22
CA ALA A 87 8.69 5.84 -8.23
C ALA A 87 7.71 5.92 -9.41
N ASP A 88 7.19 4.80 -9.91
CA ASP A 88 6.25 4.80 -11.04
C ASP A 88 4.96 5.56 -10.71
N LEU A 89 4.42 5.37 -9.49
CA LEU A 89 3.24 6.12 -9.05
C LEU A 89 3.57 7.60 -8.83
N ALA A 90 4.70 7.90 -8.22
CA ALA A 90 5.13 9.27 -8.01
C ALA A 90 5.31 10.00 -9.34
N ASP A 91 5.92 9.35 -10.32
CA ASP A 91 6.10 9.88 -11.67
C ASP A 91 4.75 10.08 -12.38
N TRP A 92 3.86 9.11 -12.29
CA TRP A 92 2.55 9.20 -12.93
C TRP A 92 1.70 10.36 -12.36
N PHE A 93 1.72 10.54 -11.04
CA PHE A 93 1.04 11.66 -10.36
C PHE A 93 1.82 12.97 -10.43
N GLY A 94 3.06 13.00 -10.93
CA GLY A 94 3.91 14.19 -10.96
C GLY A 94 4.41 14.63 -9.58
N LEU A 95 4.63 13.68 -8.66
CA LEU A 95 5.08 13.94 -7.30
C LEU A 95 6.61 13.85 -7.20
N GLN A 96 7.20 14.67 -6.34
CA GLN A 96 8.62 14.55 -5.96
C GLN A 96 8.79 13.58 -4.78
N ALA A 97 8.60 12.28 -5.03
CA ALA A 97 8.65 11.21 -4.04
C ALA A 97 9.10 9.90 -4.69
N GLY A 98 9.14 8.81 -3.92
CA GLY A 98 9.36 7.45 -4.42
C GLY A 98 10.81 7.12 -4.77
N SER A 99 11.79 7.93 -4.37
CA SER A 99 13.22 7.74 -4.67
C SER A 99 14.08 7.87 -3.42
N LEU A 100 15.10 7.01 -3.29
CA LEU A 100 16.11 7.06 -2.22
C LEU A 100 17.40 7.79 -2.65
N ARG A 101 17.36 8.64 -3.68
CA ARG A 101 18.53 9.42 -4.10
C ARG A 101 18.86 10.49 -3.07
N GLN A 102 20.15 10.82 -2.95
CA GLN A 102 20.57 11.91 -2.09
C GLN A 102 19.87 13.23 -2.48
N GLY A 103 19.34 13.93 -1.49
CA GLY A 103 18.55 15.15 -1.70
C GLY A 103 17.06 14.90 -2.00
N SER A 104 16.65 13.64 -2.17
CA SER A 104 15.24 13.29 -2.28
C SER A 104 14.55 13.35 -0.92
N ARG A 105 13.23 13.39 -0.96
CA ARG A 105 12.39 13.34 0.23
C ARG A 105 12.60 12.02 0.98
N ALA A 106 12.76 12.11 2.29
CA ALA A 106 13.02 10.96 3.14
C ALA A 106 11.70 10.37 3.72
N ASP A 107 10.81 9.92 2.83
CA ASP A 107 9.65 9.09 3.16
C ASP A 107 10.01 7.64 2.83
N VAL A 108 10.22 6.81 3.85
CA VAL A 108 10.80 5.47 3.72
C VAL A 108 10.01 4.47 4.55
N VAL A 109 9.78 3.29 3.99
CA VAL A 109 9.27 2.13 4.72
C VAL A 109 10.36 1.05 4.72
N ILE A 110 10.65 0.48 5.88
CA ILE A 110 11.55 -0.67 6.02
C ILE A 110 10.69 -1.92 6.13
N VAL A 111 10.79 -2.77 5.12
CA VAL A 111 10.01 -4.01 5.02
C VAL A 111 10.91 -5.19 5.39
N ASN A 112 10.41 -6.07 6.27
CA ASN A 112 11.00 -7.37 6.55
C ASN A 112 10.44 -8.40 5.56
N PRO A 113 11.27 -8.97 4.67
CA PRO A 113 10.79 -9.95 3.70
C PRO A 113 10.17 -11.21 4.33
N GLU A 114 10.70 -11.66 5.48
CA GLU A 114 10.19 -12.84 6.19
C GLU A 114 8.78 -12.62 6.77
N GLY A 115 8.41 -11.37 7.04
CA GLY A 115 7.07 -11.00 7.50
C GLY A 115 6.02 -10.90 6.38
N LEU A 116 6.41 -11.09 5.12
CA LEU A 116 5.46 -11.11 3.99
C LEU A 116 4.77 -12.49 3.90
N THR A 117 3.99 -12.85 4.89
CA THR A 117 3.27 -14.12 5.01
C THR A 117 1.78 -13.99 4.66
N ASP A 118 1.04 -15.08 4.74
CA ASP A 118 -0.43 -15.06 4.54
C ASP A 118 -1.16 -14.26 5.62
N GLU A 119 -0.54 -14.02 6.77
CA GLU A 119 -1.06 -13.15 7.84
C GLU A 119 -1.24 -11.68 7.40
N LEU A 120 -0.64 -11.27 6.27
CA LEU A 120 -0.96 -9.98 5.65
C LEU A 120 -2.46 -9.82 5.34
N ASP A 121 -3.18 -10.91 5.19
CA ASP A 121 -4.62 -10.89 4.89
C ASP A 121 -5.50 -10.94 6.14
N ASP A 122 -4.93 -11.15 7.31
CA ASP A 122 -5.65 -11.15 8.58
C ASP A 122 -6.21 -9.77 8.89
N VAL A 123 -7.43 -9.77 9.42
CA VAL A 123 -8.14 -8.55 9.79
C VAL A 123 -8.47 -8.55 11.27
N ALA A 124 -8.43 -7.38 11.88
CA ALA A 124 -8.88 -7.15 13.24
C ALA A 124 -9.84 -5.95 13.29
N TRP A 125 -10.57 -5.84 14.39
CA TRP A 125 -11.40 -4.68 14.67
C TRP A 125 -10.65 -3.72 15.57
N ALA A 126 -10.66 -2.44 15.23
CA ALA A 126 -10.09 -1.38 16.06
C ALA A 126 -11.06 -0.21 16.17
N PRO A 127 -11.10 0.48 17.33
CA PRO A 127 -11.90 1.68 17.47
C PRO A 127 -11.44 2.77 16.49
N LEU A 128 -12.40 3.51 15.94
CA LEU A 128 -12.14 4.73 15.21
C LEU A 128 -12.16 5.89 16.19
N GLU A 129 -10.98 6.47 16.44
CA GLU A 129 -10.82 7.55 17.43
C GLU A 129 -11.80 8.72 17.18
N GLY A 130 -12.34 9.25 18.27
CA GLY A 130 -13.32 10.34 18.24
C GLY A 130 -14.74 9.93 17.84
N THR A 131 -14.99 8.62 17.69
CA THR A 131 -16.32 8.09 17.36
C THR A 131 -16.68 6.88 18.21
N SER A 132 -17.94 6.42 18.16
CA SER A 132 -18.39 5.14 18.72
C SER A 132 -18.25 3.95 17.76
N LEU A 133 -17.62 4.15 16.61
CA LEU A 133 -17.52 3.15 15.54
C LEU A 133 -16.23 2.34 15.66
N ASN A 134 -16.29 1.11 15.18
CA ASN A 134 -15.13 0.28 14.92
C ASN A 134 -14.88 0.21 13.42
N ARG A 135 -13.64 -0.09 13.05
CA ARG A 135 -13.23 -0.31 11.67
C ARG A 135 -12.39 -1.58 11.54
N LEU A 136 -12.41 -2.18 10.36
CA LEU A 136 -11.44 -3.20 10.03
C LEU A 136 -10.05 -2.59 9.87
N VAL A 137 -9.07 -3.25 10.46
CA VAL A 137 -7.65 -2.92 10.32
C VAL A 137 -6.85 -4.17 9.99
N LYS A 138 -5.71 -3.96 9.35
CA LYS A 138 -4.67 -4.96 9.18
C LYS A 138 -3.46 -4.53 10.00
N ARG A 139 -2.95 -5.43 10.83
CA ARG A 139 -1.75 -5.24 11.64
C ARG A 139 -0.65 -6.10 11.04
N ASN A 140 0.25 -5.48 10.30
CA ASN A 140 1.33 -6.16 9.58
C ASN A 140 2.68 -5.84 10.24
N ASP A 141 2.72 -5.90 11.57
CA ASP A 141 3.88 -5.52 12.38
C ASP A 141 5.11 -6.38 12.09
N ASP A 142 4.94 -7.64 11.66
CA ASP A 142 6.03 -8.50 11.24
C ASP A 142 6.60 -8.13 9.87
N ALA A 143 5.80 -7.54 9.00
CA ALA A 143 6.22 -7.12 7.68
C ALA A 143 6.82 -5.69 7.66
N VAL A 144 6.42 -4.81 8.57
CA VAL A 144 6.90 -3.42 8.61
C VAL A 144 7.75 -3.20 9.84
N THR A 145 9.07 -3.04 9.65
CA THR A 145 10.01 -2.76 10.73
C THR A 145 9.96 -1.30 11.16
N ALA A 146 9.88 -0.38 10.21
CA ALA A 146 9.76 1.05 10.49
C ALA A 146 9.12 1.82 9.33
N THR A 147 8.50 2.93 9.67
CA THR A 147 8.02 3.94 8.72
C THR A 147 8.60 5.30 9.09
N ILE A 148 9.21 5.95 8.11
CA ILE A 148 9.87 7.25 8.25
C ILE A 148 9.12 8.25 7.37
N ILE A 149 8.76 9.39 7.91
CA ILE A 149 8.09 10.48 7.20
C ILE A 149 8.97 11.72 7.30
N ASN A 150 9.40 12.24 6.16
CA ASN A 150 10.26 13.44 6.08
C ASN A 150 11.53 13.34 6.95
N GLY A 151 12.11 12.14 7.04
CA GLY A 151 13.31 11.85 7.83
C GLY A 151 13.06 11.60 9.32
N ARG A 152 11.83 11.64 9.81
CA ARG A 152 11.43 11.35 11.19
C ARG A 152 10.75 9.97 11.27
N VAL A 153 11.13 9.16 12.26
CA VAL A 153 10.48 7.87 12.52
C VAL A 153 9.04 8.11 12.97
N ALA A 154 8.09 7.64 12.19
CA ALA A 154 6.66 7.73 12.47
C ALA A 154 6.12 6.47 13.15
N TYR A 155 6.74 5.34 12.84
CA TYR A 155 6.44 4.03 13.41
C TYR A 155 7.72 3.22 13.51
N ASP A 156 7.89 2.55 14.62
CA ASP A 156 8.91 1.54 14.86
C ASP A 156 8.26 0.28 15.46
N ARG A 157 8.64 -0.91 14.99
CA ARG A 157 8.02 -2.16 15.42
C ARG A 157 8.12 -2.41 16.92
N VAL A 158 9.17 -1.93 17.57
CA VAL A 158 9.42 -2.15 19.01
C VAL A 158 8.76 -1.06 19.86
N GLN A 159 8.84 0.20 19.39
CA GLN A 159 8.37 1.36 20.15
C GLN A 159 6.91 1.74 19.83
N GLY A 160 6.38 1.30 18.68
CA GLY A 160 5.06 1.68 18.20
C GLY A 160 5.09 2.98 17.39
N PHE A 161 3.96 3.69 17.40
CA PHE A 161 3.83 4.98 16.73
C PHE A 161 4.45 6.11 17.56
N ASP A 162 5.06 7.08 16.87
CA ASP A 162 5.49 8.34 17.49
C ASP A 162 4.27 9.08 18.07
N ASP A 163 4.38 9.55 19.32
CA ASP A 163 3.27 10.19 20.06
C ASP A 163 2.76 11.47 19.40
N GLU A 164 3.60 12.13 18.60
CA GLU A 164 3.26 13.37 17.91
C GLU A 164 2.66 13.11 16.51
N LEU A 165 2.65 11.86 16.05
CA LEU A 165 2.07 11.51 14.75
C LEU A 165 0.56 11.84 14.74
N GLY A 166 0.16 12.70 13.80
CA GLY A 166 -1.22 13.18 13.67
C GLY A 166 -1.61 14.31 14.64
N ARG A 167 -0.73 14.69 15.58
CA ARG A 167 -0.93 15.81 16.53
C ARG A 167 -0.09 17.01 16.18
N GLU A 168 1.18 16.81 15.84
CA GLU A 168 2.09 17.86 15.40
C GLU A 168 1.79 18.26 13.95
N ARG A 169 1.68 19.57 13.71
CA ARG A 169 1.67 20.11 12.35
C ARG A 169 3.07 19.95 11.75
N ASN A 170 3.14 19.63 10.47
CA ASN A 170 4.39 19.44 9.73
C ASN A 170 5.18 18.17 10.08
N PHE A 171 4.57 17.17 10.72
CA PHE A 171 5.16 15.84 10.80
C PHE A 171 5.47 15.31 9.39
N GLY A 172 4.55 15.51 8.43
CA GLY A 172 4.74 15.32 7.00
C GLY A 172 4.46 16.61 6.22
N GLN A 173 4.42 16.52 4.92
CA GLN A 173 4.12 17.64 4.02
C GLN A 173 3.09 17.22 2.98
N PHE A 174 2.22 18.15 2.60
CA PHE A 174 1.37 17.97 1.43
C PHE A 174 2.23 17.97 0.16
N LEU A 175 2.08 16.95 -0.66
CA LEU A 175 2.74 16.84 -1.96
C LEU A 175 1.77 17.25 -3.06
N SER A 176 2.02 18.40 -3.69
CA SER A 176 1.31 18.80 -4.89
C SER A 176 1.96 18.19 -6.13
N SER A 177 1.15 17.87 -7.14
CA SER A 177 1.68 17.51 -8.45
C SER A 177 2.44 18.70 -9.05
N MET A 178 3.59 18.43 -9.66
CA MET A 178 4.31 19.45 -10.42
C MET A 178 3.51 19.79 -11.69
N ASP A 179 3.42 21.07 -12.02
CA ASP A 179 2.86 21.48 -13.30
C ASP A 179 3.74 20.90 -14.43
N VAL A 180 3.12 20.37 -15.48
CA VAL A 180 3.77 19.76 -16.65
C VAL A 180 4.84 20.69 -17.24
N LYS A 181 4.63 22.02 -17.20
CA LYS A 181 5.60 23.02 -17.66
C LYS A 181 6.89 23.06 -16.83
N THR A 182 6.82 22.79 -15.54
CA THR A 182 7.98 22.73 -14.64
C THR A 182 8.79 21.45 -14.88
N ARG A 183 8.12 20.36 -15.22
CA ARG A 183 8.73 19.06 -15.54
C ARG A 183 9.58 19.13 -16.80
N VAL A 184 9.10 19.79 -17.86
CA VAL A 184 9.82 19.97 -19.14
C VAL A 184 11.09 20.82 -18.94
N ARG A 185 11.02 21.90 -18.13
CA ARG A 185 12.19 22.76 -17.84
C ARG A 185 13.29 22.05 -17.03
N SER A 186 12.95 21.15 -16.11
CA SER A 186 13.96 20.42 -15.32
C SER A 186 14.69 19.35 -16.16
N THR A 187 14.04 18.76 -17.17
CA THR A 187 14.68 17.82 -18.12
C THR A 187 15.58 18.56 -19.11
N GLU A 188 15.22 19.76 -19.55
CA GLU A 188 16.05 20.55 -20.48
C GLU A 188 17.29 21.12 -19.78
N SER A 189 17.22 21.51 -18.50
CA SER A 189 18.40 22.01 -17.75
C SER A 189 19.42 20.90 -17.42
N GLY A 190 19.00 19.63 -17.36
CA GLY A 190 19.88 18.48 -17.16
C GLY A 190 20.66 18.05 -18.40
N LEU A 191 20.22 18.46 -19.59
CA LEU A 191 20.87 18.14 -20.88
C LEU A 191 21.94 19.16 -21.30
N GLN A 192 22.03 20.31 -20.61
CA GLN A 192 23.04 21.37 -20.94
C GLN A 192 24.31 21.30 -20.10
N THR A 193 24.45 20.33 -19.19
CA THR A 193 25.64 20.16 -18.33
C THR A 193 26.32 18.80 -18.46
N ALA A 194 26.21 18.14 -19.60
CA ALA A 194 26.98 16.92 -19.94
C ALA A 194 27.94 17.17 -21.09
#